data_2e60f66d5605d6671f7dd9881847e39b
#
_entry.id   2e60f66d5605d6671f7dd9881847e39b
#
_cell.length_a   1.000
_cell.length_b   1.000
_cell.length_c   1.000
_cell.angle_alpha   90.00
_cell.angle_beta   90.00
_cell.angle_gamma   90.00
#
_symmetry.space_group_name_H-M   'P 1'
#
loop_
_entity.id
_entity.type
_entity.pdbx_description
1 polymer ?
#
loop_
_entity_poly.entity_id
_entity_poly.type
_entity_poly.pdbx_seq_one_letter_code
_entity_poly.pdbx_strand_id
1 'polypeptide(L)'
;MMIDENAPALFVADEQGRYHPTRYAIGPWDPRLLHGGATGGLVAHALERADPAPALQFTRLSIDLLRPVPLAPLTAEVKVVRTGTRLCVLSAELRHNDKTVVLAQALKLLPEAVTVPEYAHPDRPLPADPETLPITDLMGRALPPPDARRPSMHHAVEAKRVQGFALRGEGTAWVRGTVPVVLGHAPSPFVRVAALAVATALATPYGF
;
A
#
# COMPACT_ATOMS: atom_id res chain seq x y z
N MET A 1 -23.32 9.60 -10.32
CA MET A 1 -22.25 9.00 -11.15
C MET A 1 -22.20 7.51 -10.84
N MET A 2 -22.38 6.63 -11.83
CA MET A 2 -22.17 5.20 -11.62
C MET A 2 -20.65 4.98 -11.49
N ILE A 3 -20.24 4.36 -10.39
CA ILE A 3 -18.82 4.01 -10.17
C ILE A 3 -18.53 2.71 -10.93
N ASP A 4 -17.52 2.75 -11.79
CA ASP A 4 -17.05 1.55 -12.49
C ASP A 4 -16.22 0.69 -11.52
N GLU A 5 -16.78 -0.41 -11.07
CA GLU A 5 -16.09 -1.38 -10.20
C GLU A 5 -14.89 -2.08 -10.86
N ASN A 6 -14.76 -1.98 -12.18
CA ASN A 6 -13.63 -2.53 -12.94
C ASN A 6 -12.61 -1.46 -13.36
N ALA A 7 -12.77 -0.21 -12.91
CA ALA A 7 -11.80 0.83 -13.19
C ALA A 7 -10.38 0.38 -12.79
N PRO A 8 -9.34 0.70 -13.59
CA PRO A 8 -7.97 0.24 -13.35
C PRO A 8 -7.29 1.05 -12.24
N ALA A 9 -7.84 0.94 -11.04
CA ALA A 9 -7.35 1.57 -9.80
C ALA A 9 -7.83 0.73 -8.61
N LEU A 10 -7.29 0.92 -7.42
CA LEU A 10 -7.83 0.28 -6.20
C LEU A 10 -9.11 0.97 -5.75
N PHE A 11 -9.20 2.29 -5.91
CA PHE A 11 -10.36 3.09 -5.52
C PHE A 11 -10.71 4.15 -6.58
N VAL A 12 -11.99 4.51 -6.59
CA VAL A 12 -12.50 5.68 -7.30
C VAL A 12 -13.08 6.64 -6.26
N ALA A 13 -12.63 7.90 -6.25
CA ALA A 13 -13.20 8.93 -5.40
C ALA A 13 -14.46 9.51 -6.04
N ASP A 14 -15.53 9.74 -5.24
CA ASP A 14 -16.71 10.48 -5.67
C ASP A 14 -16.62 11.97 -5.30
N GLU A 15 -17.59 12.75 -5.74
CA GLU A 15 -17.69 14.20 -5.47
C GLU A 15 -17.90 14.53 -3.99
N GLN A 16 -18.36 13.58 -3.20
CA GLN A 16 -18.55 13.69 -1.75
C GLN A 16 -17.28 13.29 -0.97
N GLY A 17 -16.19 12.96 -1.64
CA GLY A 17 -14.93 12.56 -1.03
C GLY A 17 -14.93 11.14 -0.46
N ARG A 18 -15.91 10.29 -0.84
CA ARG A 18 -15.91 8.88 -0.49
C ARG A 18 -15.06 8.10 -1.50
N TYR A 19 -14.39 7.09 -1.03
CA TYR A 19 -13.56 6.19 -1.82
C TYR A 19 -14.30 4.88 -2.05
N HIS A 20 -14.67 4.63 -3.29
CA HIS A 20 -15.35 3.42 -3.74
C HIS A 20 -14.31 2.40 -4.19
N PRO A 21 -14.21 1.25 -3.51
CA PRO A 21 -13.27 0.21 -3.92
C PRO A 21 -13.68 -0.39 -5.26
N THR A 22 -12.71 -0.72 -6.07
CA THR A 22 -12.87 -1.51 -7.28
C THR A 22 -12.57 -2.98 -7.00
N ARG A 23 -12.74 -3.83 -8.01
CA ARG A 23 -12.35 -5.24 -7.91
C ARG A 23 -10.84 -5.44 -7.73
N TYR A 24 -10.01 -4.48 -8.12
CA TYR A 24 -8.56 -4.52 -7.85
C TYR A 24 -8.20 -4.41 -6.35
N ALA A 25 -9.12 -3.95 -5.52
CA ALA A 25 -8.90 -3.86 -4.08
C ALA A 25 -9.29 -5.13 -3.30
N ILE A 26 -9.87 -6.14 -3.96
CA ILE A 26 -10.34 -7.39 -3.34
C ILE A 26 -9.17 -8.16 -2.72
N GLY A 27 -9.36 -8.59 -1.46
CA GLY A 27 -8.44 -9.45 -0.74
C GLY A 27 -8.55 -10.94 -1.13
N PRO A 28 -7.56 -11.76 -0.74
CA PRO A 28 -7.54 -13.19 -1.09
C PRO A 28 -8.44 -14.06 -0.21
N TRP A 29 -8.84 -13.55 0.97
CA TRP A 29 -9.51 -14.37 1.99
C TRP A 29 -11.02 -14.39 1.84
N ASP A 30 -11.61 -13.23 1.55
CA ASP A 30 -13.06 -13.08 1.36
C ASP A 30 -13.29 -12.03 0.27
N PRO A 31 -14.05 -12.33 -0.78
CA PRO A 31 -14.31 -11.39 -1.87
C PRO A 31 -15.13 -10.16 -1.45
N ARG A 32 -15.69 -10.16 -0.24
CA ARG A 32 -16.41 -9.02 0.36
C ARG A 32 -15.50 -8.08 1.14
N LEU A 33 -14.20 -8.41 1.27
CA LEU A 33 -13.23 -7.67 2.06
C LEU A 33 -12.11 -7.10 1.21
N LEU A 34 -11.62 -5.95 1.63
CA LEU A 34 -10.44 -5.32 1.04
C LEU A 34 -9.16 -6.07 1.41
N HIS A 35 -8.23 -6.04 0.50
CA HIS A 35 -6.84 -6.41 0.78
C HIS A 35 -6.18 -5.36 1.69
N GLY A 36 -5.38 -5.82 2.65
CA GLY A 36 -4.65 -4.91 3.56
C GLY A 36 -3.78 -3.88 2.81
N GLY A 37 -3.17 -4.28 1.70
CA GLY A 37 -2.39 -3.37 0.85
C GLY A 37 -3.24 -2.25 0.23
N ALA A 38 -4.45 -2.55 -0.24
CA ALA A 38 -5.37 -1.53 -0.73
C ALA A 38 -5.73 -0.56 0.40
N THR A 39 -6.03 -1.09 1.59
CA THR A 39 -6.33 -0.29 2.78
C THR A 39 -5.16 0.61 3.17
N GLY A 40 -3.93 0.06 3.22
CA GLY A 40 -2.71 0.82 3.54
C GLY A 40 -2.42 1.92 2.53
N GLY A 41 -2.59 1.63 1.24
CA GLY A 41 -2.45 2.62 0.17
C GLY A 41 -3.46 3.77 0.30
N LEU A 42 -4.73 3.47 0.62
CA LEU A 42 -5.75 4.50 0.83
C LEU A 42 -5.44 5.39 2.04
N VAL A 43 -5.01 4.80 3.16
CA VAL A 43 -4.56 5.55 4.34
C VAL A 43 -3.43 6.52 3.98
N ALA A 44 -2.39 6.02 3.29
CA ALA A 44 -1.25 6.85 2.89
C ALA A 44 -1.67 7.97 1.92
N HIS A 45 -2.54 7.66 0.95
CA HIS A 45 -3.10 8.65 0.04
C HIS A 45 -3.86 9.77 0.79
N ALA A 46 -4.70 9.41 1.76
CA ALA A 46 -5.45 10.37 2.55
C ALA A 46 -4.53 11.26 3.40
N LEU A 47 -3.52 10.67 4.06
CA LEU A 47 -2.53 11.39 4.84
C LEU A 47 -1.73 12.39 4.00
N GLU A 48 -1.33 11.99 2.79
CA GLU A 48 -0.55 12.84 1.88
C GLU A 48 -1.38 14.01 1.34
N ARG A 49 -2.65 13.79 1.03
CA ARG A 49 -3.55 14.85 0.57
C ARG A 49 -3.87 15.89 1.64
N ALA A 50 -3.85 15.51 2.91
CA ALA A 50 -4.11 16.41 4.04
C ALA A 50 -2.82 16.96 4.67
N ASP A 51 -1.66 16.75 4.04
CA ASP A 51 -0.35 17.08 4.59
C ASP A 51 -0.12 18.61 4.71
N PRO A 52 0.02 19.13 5.95
CA PRO A 52 0.26 20.56 6.18
C PRO A 52 1.75 20.93 6.11
N ALA A 53 2.66 19.97 5.97
CA ALA A 53 4.11 20.15 6.09
C ALA A 53 4.87 19.44 4.96
N PRO A 54 4.72 19.89 3.69
CA PRO A 54 5.30 19.18 2.52
C PRO A 54 6.84 19.12 2.54
N ALA A 55 7.50 20.01 3.26
CA ALA A 55 8.97 19.97 3.42
C ALA A 55 9.46 18.82 4.30
N LEU A 56 8.59 18.20 5.09
CA LEU A 56 8.93 17.05 5.92
C LEU A 56 8.64 15.75 5.18
N GLN A 57 9.46 14.75 5.43
CA GLN A 57 9.34 13.42 4.82
C GLN A 57 8.59 12.46 5.76
N PHE A 58 7.68 11.64 5.21
CA PHE A 58 7.09 10.52 5.96
C PHE A 58 8.17 9.49 6.31
N THR A 59 8.30 9.21 7.61
CA THR A 59 9.35 8.32 8.15
C THR A 59 8.77 7.11 8.89
N ARG A 60 7.54 7.20 9.33
CA ARG A 60 6.82 6.09 9.97
C ARG A 60 5.34 6.17 9.64
N LEU A 61 4.75 5.01 9.38
CA LEU A 61 3.32 4.80 9.26
C LEU A 61 2.95 3.57 10.08
N SER A 62 2.06 3.74 11.06
CA SER A 62 1.43 2.65 11.82
C SER A 62 -0.03 2.55 11.41
N ILE A 63 -0.52 1.35 11.16
CA ILE A 63 -1.89 1.10 10.74
C ILE A 63 -2.48 -0.02 11.58
N ASP A 64 -3.58 0.25 12.25
CA ASP A 64 -4.35 -0.70 13.05
C ASP A 64 -5.66 -1.03 12.32
N LEU A 65 -5.79 -2.26 11.86
CA LEU A 65 -7.03 -2.79 11.30
C LEU A 65 -7.95 -3.23 12.43
N LEU A 66 -8.85 -2.35 12.87
CA LEU A 66 -9.73 -2.62 14.01
C LEU A 66 -10.81 -3.66 13.69
N ARG A 67 -11.15 -3.78 12.41
CA ARG A 67 -12.17 -4.70 11.89
C ARG A 67 -11.82 -5.12 10.46
N PRO A 68 -12.38 -6.23 9.96
CA PRO A 68 -12.34 -6.53 8.53
C PRO A 68 -12.88 -5.33 7.75
N VAL A 69 -12.08 -4.83 6.79
CA VAL A 69 -12.46 -3.66 5.98
C VAL A 69 -13.32 -4.12 4.82
N PRO A 70 -14.59 -3.69 4.72
CA PRO A 70 -15.50 -4.21 3.69
C PRO A 70 -15.17 -3.67 2.29
N LEU A 71 -15.51 -4.45 1.26
CA LEU A 71 -15.51 -4.01 -0.14
C LEU A 71 -16.73 -3.08 -0.37
N ALA A 72 -16.70 -1.92 0.24
CA ALA A 72 -17.79 -0.93 0.25
C ALA A 72 -17.19 0.49 0.36
N PRO A 73 -17.96 1.54 0.07
CA PRO A 73 -17.47 2.92 0.16
C PRO A 73 -16.93 3.25 1.55
N LEU A 74 -15.77 3.91 1.57
CA LEU A 74 -15.07 4.37 2.76
C LEU A 74 -14.95 5.89 2.75
N THR A 75 -14.97 6.50 3.93
CA THR A 75 -14.52 7.87 4.14
C THR A 75 -13.18 7.86 4.87
N ALA A 76 -12.34 8.86 4.58
CA ALA A 76 -11.08 9.06 5.27
C ALA A 76 -11.11 10.40 6.00
N GLU A 77 -10.85 10.38 7.30
CA GLU A 77 -10.68 11.58 8.12
C GLU A 77 -9.23 11.67 8.58
N VAL A 78 -8.60 12.81 8.33
CA VAL A 78 -7.20 13.05 8.74
C VAL A 78 -7.16 14.23 9.71
N LYS A 79 -6.42 14.07 10.81
CA LYS A 79 -6.20 15.11 11.81
C LYS A 79 -4.71 15.39 11.96
N VAL A 80 -4.37 16.67 12.01
CA VAL A 80 -3.04 17.11 12.40
C VAL A 80 -2.95 17.04 13.93
N VAL A 81 -2.20 16.08 14.44
CA VAL A 81 -1.98 15.91 15.89
C VAL A 81 -0.94 16.91 16.39
N ARG A 82 0.10 17.11 15.61
CA ARG A 82 1.17 18.07 15.89
C ARG A 82 1.83 18.51 14.61
N THR A 83 2.11 19.81 14.48
CA THR A 83 2.96 20.34 13.42
C THR A 83 4.03 21.25 14.00
N GLY A 84 5.21 21.23 13.41
CA GLY A 84 6.37 22.03 13.75
C GLY A 84 7.36 22.03 12.60
N THR A 85 8.46 22.77 12.74
CA THR A 85 9.47 22.94 11.68
C THR A 85 10.25 21.66 11.36
N ARG A 86 10.45 20.80 12.36
CA ARG A 86 11.27 19.57 12.22
C ARG A 86 10.47 18.27 12.32
N LEU A 87 9.23 18.35 12.76
CA LEU A 87 8.41 17.18 13.03
C LEU A 87 6.93 17.50 12.80
N CYS A 88 6.21 16.57 12.16
CA CYS A 88 4.75 16.59 12.05
C CYS A 88 4.20 15.20 12.37
N VAL A 89 3.07 15.16 13.10
CA VAL A 89 2.33 13.95 13.41
C VAL A 89 0.93 14.10 12.87
N LEU A 90 0.49 13.12 12.10
CA LEU A 90 -0.84 13.03 11.54
C LEU A 90 -1.51 11.75 12.05
N SER A 91 -2.81 11.79 12.26
CA SER A 91 -3.63 10.60 12.43
C SER A 91 -4.66 10.50 11.31
N ALA A 92 -5.04 9.28 10.97
CA ALA A 92 -6.08 9.02 9.98
C ALA A 92 -7.06 7.95 10.48
N GLU A 93 -8.32 8.11 10.15
CA GLU A 93 -9.36 7.11 10.33
C GLU A 93 -9.99 6.77 8.98
N LEU A 94 -10.12 5.47 8.68
CA LEU A 94 -11.06 5.03 7.64
C LEU A 94 -12.35 4.57 8.31
N ARG A 95 -13.46 5.00 7.73
CA ARG A 95 -14.80 4.72 8.27
C ARG A 95 -15.70 4.11 7.21
N HIS A 96 -16.55 3.19 7.65
CA HIS A 96 -17.65 2.65 6.88
C HIS A 96 -18.92 2.73 7.72
N ASN A 97 -19.98 3.37 7.19
CA ASN A 97 -21.27 3.57 7.90
C ASN A 97 -21.05 4.07 9.34
N ASP A 98 -20.35 5.18 9.51
CA ASP A 98 -20.00 5.81 10.79
C ASP A 98 -19.17 4.97 11.78
N LYS A 99 -18.76 3.76 11.38
CA LYS A 99 -17.86 2.92 12.18
C LYS A 99 -16.42 3.06 11.71
N THR A 100 -15.53 3.39 12.63
CA THR A 100 -14.09 3.34 12.36
C THR A 100 -13.66 1.90 12.16
N VAL A 101 -13.09 1.62 10.99
CA VAL A 101 -12.57 0.29 10.61
C VAL A 101 -11.05 0.24 10.65
N VAL A 102 -10.39 1.40 10.46
CA VAL A 102 -8.93 1.53 10.50
C VAL A 102 -8.56 2.78 11.28
N LEU A 103 -7.53 2.67 12.11
CA LEU A 103 -6.79 3.79 12.69
C LEU A 103 -5.38 3.79 12.13
N ALA A 104 -4.83 4.99 11.91
CA ALA A 104 -3.45 5.11 11.50
C ALA A 104 -2.79 6.35 12.11
N GLN A 105 -1.48 6.28 12.28
CA GLN A 105 -0.65 7.40 12.68
C GLN A 105 0.59 7.47 11.79
N ALA A 106 0.89 8.66 11.30
CA ALA A 106 2.10 8.94 10.53
C ALA A 106 2.98 9.95 11.25
N LEU A 107 4.29 9.73 11.17
CA LEU A 107 5.32 10.66 11.60
C LEU A 107 6.06 11.18 10.38
N LYS A 108 6.27 12.49 10.32
CA LYS A 108 7.13 13.15 9.35
C LYS A 108 8.26 13.86 10.07
N LEU A 109 9.45 13.80 9.49
CA LEU A 109 10.65 14.47 9.99
C LEU A 109 11.29 15.30 8.88
N LEU A 110 12.02 16.34 9.30
CA LEU A 110 12.86 17.11 8.38
C LEU A 110 14.02 16.22 7.92
N PRO A 111 14.19 15.99 6.60
CA PRO A 111 15.33 15.25 6.10
C PRO A 111 16.61 16.08 6.30
N GLU A 112 17.66 15.44 6.82
CA GLU A 112 18.99 16.04 6.96
C GLU A 112 20.01 15.12 6.29
N ALA A 113 21.01 15.72 5.63
CA ALA A 113 22.14 14.96 5.10
C ALA A 113 23.02 14.50 6.27
N VAL A 114 23.19 13.20 6.39
CA VAL A 114 24.06 12.59 7.40
C VAL A 114 25.18 11.83 6.72
N THR A 115 26.42 12.11 7.12
CA THR A 115 27.57 11.30 6.69
C THR A 115 27.52 9.97 7.44
N VAL A 116 27.23 8.89 6.72
CA VAL A 116 27.21 7.55 7.29
C VAL A 116 28.63 7.03 7.40
N PRO A 117 29.13 6.64 8.57
CA PRO A 117 30.45 6.05 8.72
C PRO A 117 30.56 4.73 7.96
N GLU A 118 31.76 4.39 7.46
CA GLU A 118 31.99 3.18 6.65
C GLU A 118 31.52 1.90 7.37
N TYR A 119 31.74 1.79 8.67
CA TYR A 119 31.33 0.63 9.46
C TYR A 119 29.80 0.45 9.59
N ALA A 120 29.03 1.49 9.27
CA ALA A 120 27.56 1.46 9.33
C ALA A 120 26.93 1.18 7.95
N HIS A 121 27.72 1.03 6.91
CA HIS A 121 27.21 0.59 5.62
C HIS A 121 26.88 -0.90 5.68
N PRO A 122 25.68 -1.31 5.22
CA PRO A 122 25.34 -2.72 5.22
C PRO A 122 26.24 -3.50 4.26
N ASP A 123 26.92 -4.51 4.76
CA ASP A 123 27.71 -5.45 3.97
C ASP A 123 26.78 -6.49 3.30
N ARG A 124 25.85 -6.00 2.51
CA ARG A 124 24.92 -6.84 1.75
C ARG A 124 25.00 -6.47 0.28
N PRO A 125 25.23 -7.46 -0.60
CA PRO A 125 25.16 -7.21 -2.03
C PRO A 125 23.75 -6.75 -2.40
N LEU A 126 23.67 -5.86 -3.37
CA LEU A 126 22.37 -5.49 -3.94
C LEU A 126 21.71 -6.74 -4.53
N PRO A 127 20.38 -6.85 -4.41
CA PRO A 127 19.65 -7.93 -5.08
C PRO A 127 19.90 -7.91 -6.60
N ALA A 128 19.69 -9.05 -7.25
CA ALA A 128 19.80 -9.13 -8.72
C ALA A 128 18.93 -8.06 -9.39
N ASP A 129 19.41 -7.54 -10.51
CA ASP A 129 18.69 -6.53 -11.29
C ASP A 129 17.30 -7.04 -11.67
N PRO A 130 16.22 -6.31 -11.32
CA PRO A 130 14.88 -6.72 -11.65
C PRO A 130 14.62 -6.93 -13.15
N GLU A 131 15.37 -6.27 -14.04
CA GLU A 131 15.19 -6.45 -15.48
C GLU A 131 15.62 -7.84 -15.98
N THR A 132 16.43 -8.54 -15.20
CA THR A 132 16.88 -9.91 -15.53
C THR A 132 15.93 -11.00 -15.02
N LEU A 133 14.93 -10.65 -14.25
CA LEU A 133 14.07 -11.60 -13.56
C LEU A 133 12.67 -11.70 -14.21
N PRO A 134 12.07 -12.92 -14.24
CA PRO A 134 10.73 -13.09 -14.76
C PRO A 134 9.68 -12.45 -13.86
N ILE A 135 8.60 -11.94 -14.46
CA ILE A 135 7.45 -11.42 -13.73
C ILE A 135 6.61 -12.60 -13.21
N THR A 136 6.23 -12.50 -11.94
CA THR A 136 5.38 -13.47 -11.25
C THR A 136 4.28 -12.74 -10.46
N ASP A 137 3.32 -13.49 -9.93
CA ASP A 137 2.43 -12.98 -8.88
C ASP A 137 3.18 -12.91 -7.52
N LEU A 138 2.52 -12.37 -6.51
CA LEU A 138 3.08 -12.28 -5.14
C LEU A 138 3.41 -13.65 -4.53
N MET A 139 2.81 -14.72 -5.03
CA MET A 139 3.10 -16.10 -4.59
C MET A 139 4.20 -16.76 -5.43
N GLY A 140 4.80 -16.02 -6.37
CA GLY A 140 5.86 -16.50 -7.25
C GLY A 140 5.38 -17.43 -8.36
N ARG A 141 4.09 -17.44 -8.69
CA ARG A 141 3.52 -18.18 -9.81
C ARG A 141 3.55 -17.33 -11.08
N ALA A 142 3.60 -17.97 -12.23
CA ALA A 142 3.46 -17.25 -13.49
C ALA A 142 2.12 -16.50 -13.55
N LEU A 143 2.17 -15.22 -13.93
CA LEU A 143 0.94 -14.45 -14.14
C LEU A 143 0.22 -14.99 -15.39
N PRO A 144 -1.11 -15.10 -15.35
CA PRO A 144 -1.88 -15.36 -16.55
C PRO A 144 -1.71 -14.22 -17.55
N PRO A 145 -1.97 -14.43 -18.85
CA PRO A 145 -2.01 -13.36 -19.83
C PRO A 145 -2.90 -12.20 -19.40
N PRO A 146 -2.59 -10.94 -19.77
CA PRO A 146 -3.32 -9.77 -19.32
C PRO A 146 -4.84 -9.83 -19.56
N ASP A 147 -5.27 -10.40 -20.67
CA ASP A 147 -6.67 -10.61 -21.06
C ASP A 147 -7.39 -11.69 -20.21
N ALA A 148 -6.64 -12.60 -19.62
CA ALA A 148 -7.17 -13.63 -18.72
C ALA A 148 -7.13 -13.24 -17.24
N ARG A 149 -6.56 -12.08 -16.90
CA ARG A 149 -6.45 -11.61 -15.52
C ARG A 149 -7.80 -11.06 -15.04
N ARG A 150 -8.29 -11.61 -13.94
CA ARG A 150 -9.46 -11.04 -13.26
C ARG A 150 -9.01 -9.89 -12.37
N PRO A 151 -9.74 -8.75 -12.34
CA PRO A 151 -9.43 -7.67 -11.40
C PRO A 151 -9.39 -8.18 -9.95
N SER A 152 -8.24 -8.05 -9.30
CA SER A 152 -8.02 -8.35 -7.88
C SER A 152 -6.68 -7.75 -7.45
N MET A 153 -6.42 -7.64 -6.16
CA MET A 153 -5.13 -7.12 -5.67
C MET A 153 -3.94 -7.98 -6.13
N HIS A 154 -4.12 -9.28 -6.31
CA HIS A 154 -3.07 -10.16 -6.87
C HIS A 154 -2.67 -9.79 -8.29
N HIS A 155 -3.59 -9.22 -9.07
CA HIS A 155 -3.32 -8.76 -10.43
C HIS A 155 -2.95 -7.26 -10.50
N ALA A 156 -3.14 -6.53 -9.39
CA ALA A 156 -2.70 -5.15 -9.23
C ALA A 156 -1.24 -5.03 -8.77
N VAL A 157 -0.57 -6.16 -8.49
CA VAL A 157 0.82 -6.21 -8.06
C VAL A 157 1.58 -7.24 -8.88
N GLU A 158 2.72 -6.86 -9.41
CA GLU A 158 3.69 -7.74 -10.04
C GLU A 158 4.89 -7.93 -9.13
N ALA A 159 5.45 -9.12 -9.11
CA ALA A 159 6.65 -9.46 -8.38
C ALA A 159 7.71 -10.06 -9.31
N LYS A 160 8.99 -9.79 -9.01
CA LYS A 160 10.14 -10.44 -9.63
C LYS A 160 10.98 -11.04 -8.52
N ARG A 161 10.97 -12.36 -8.44
CA ARG A 161 11.63 -13.09 -7.35
C ARG A 161 13.15 -13.08 -7.53
N VAL A 162 13.85 -12.71 -6.47
CA VAL A 162 15.31 -12.83 -6.39
C VAL A 162 15.69 -14.18 -5.78
N GLN A 163 15.16 -14.49 -4.58
CA GLN A 163 15.40 -15.78 -3.91
C GLN A 163 14.28 -16.09 -2.92
N GLY A 164 14.19 -17.34 -2.50
CA GLY A 164 13.20 -17.82 -1.52
C GLY A 164 11.80 -17.64 -2.04
N PHE A 165 10.89 -17.25 -1.18
CA PHE A 165 9.46 -17.15 -1.45
C PHE A 165 8.76 -18.51 -1.64
N ALA A 166 7.49 -18.53 -1.35
CA ALA A 166 6.66 -19.72 -1.39
C ALA A 166 7.07 -20.77 -0.35
N LEU A 167 6.60 -20.59 0.87
CA LEU A 167 6.38 -21.63 1.87
C LEU A 167 7.52 -21.98 2.83
N ARG A 168 8.76 -21.57 2.63
CA ARG A 168 9.84 -21.93 3.57
C ARG A 168 10.92 -20.84 3.64
N GLY A 169 10.97 -20.12 4.76
CA GLY A 169 12.07 -19.25 5.12
C GLY A 169 12.05 -17.85 4.48
N GLU A 170 13.20 -17.21 4.45
CA GLU A 170 13.38 -15.85 3.93
C GLU A 170 13.17 -15.78 2.43
N GLY A 171 12.51 -14.71 1.98
CA GLY A 171 12.33 -14.43 0.56
C GLY A 171 12.69 -12.98 0.22
N THR A 172 13.20 -12.77 -0.98
CA THR A 172 13.50 -11.46 -1.53
C THR A 172 12.86 -11.34 -2.90
N ALA A 173 12.12 -10.27 -3.13
CA ALA A 173 11.51 -9.98 -4.42
C ALA A 173 11.45 -8.47 -4.66
N TRP A 174 11.53 -8.08 -5.92
CA TRP A 174 11.09 -6.77 -6.38
C TRP A 174 9.59 -6.78 -6.59
N VAL A 175 8.91 -5.73 -6.12
CA VAL A 175 7.45 -5.62 -6.27
C VAL A 175 7.06 -4.26 -6.81
N ARG A 176 6.04 -4.22 -7.67
CA ARG A 176 5.46 -2.97 -8.16
C ARG A 176 3.94 -3.07 -8.27
N GLY A 177 3.24 -1.97 -8.00
CA GLY A 177 1.82 -1.83 -8.32
C GLY A 177 1.63 -1.54 -9.80
N THR A 178 0.64 -2.17 -10.42
CA THR A 178 0.31 -1.99 -11.84
C THR A 178 -0.83 -1.02 -12.07
N VAL A 179 -1.56 -0.68 -11.01
CA VAL A 179 -2.66 0.31 -11.03
C VAL A 179 -2.46 1.33 -9.91
N PRO A 180 -2.97 2.57 -10.06
CA PRO A 180 -2.91 3.57 -9.00
C PRO A 180 -3.80 3.18 -7.82
N VAL A 181 -3.50 3.72 -6.64
CA VAL A 181 -4.35 3.55 -5.44
C VAL A 181 -5.70 4.23 -5.64
N VAL A 182 -5.71 5.47 -6.13
CA VAL A 182 -6.92 6.20 -6.46
C VAL A 182 -6.89 6.62 -7.92
N LEU A 183 -7.97 6.37 -8.64
CA LEU A 183 -8.10 6.69 -10.06
C LEU A 183 -7.81 8.16 -10.32
N GLY A 184 -6.98 8.45 -11.33
CA GLY A 184 -6.59 9.80 -11.69
C GLY A 184 -5.48 10.41 -10.82
N HIS A 185 -4.97 9.68 -9.82
CA HIS A 185 -3.89 10.12 -8.94
C HIS A 185 -2.66 9.23 -9.09
N ALA A 186 -1.56 9.78 -9.61
CA ALA A 186 -0.27 9.07 -9.63
C ALA A 186 0.20 8.84 -8.19
N PRO A 187 0.49 7.59 -7.78
CA PRO A 187 0.92 7.33 -6.41
C PRO A 187 2.36 7.82 -6.19
N SER A 188 2.58 8.56 -5.11
CA SER A 188 3.91 8.92 -4.63
C SER A 188 4.71 7.69 -4.16
N PRO A 189 6.01 7.82 -3.92
CA PRO A 189 6.80 6.75 -3.29
C PRO A 189 6.22 6.28 -1.95
N PHE A 190 5.73 7.21 -1.10
CA PHE A 190 5.11 6.87 0.19
C PHE A 190 3.84 6.03 0.01
N VAL A 191 2.94 6.43 -0.87
CA VAL A 191 1.70 5.69 -1.17
C VAL A 191 2.01 4.31 -1.76
N ARG A 192 3.00 4.21 -2.65
CA ARG A 192 3.42 2.90 -3.21
C ARG A 192 3.95 1.97 -2.13
N VAL A 193 4.85 2.46 -1.27
CA VAL A 193 5.42 1.64 -0.18
C VAL A 193 4.31 1.19 0.77
N ALA A 194 3.40 2.07 1.17
CA ALA A 194 2.30 1.70 2.08
C ALA A 194 1.38 0.63 1.49
N ALA A 195 1.05 0.72 0.18
CA ALA A 195 0.24 -0.28 -0.49
C ALA A 195 0.95 -1.63 -0.63
N LEU A 196 2.27 -1.62 -0.92
CA LEU A 196 3.03 -2.83 -1.21
C LEU A 196 3.56 -3.52 0.04
N ALA A 197 3.94 -2.78 1.09
CA ALA A 197 4.46 -3.35 2.33
C ALA A 197 3.46 -4.29 3.00
N VAL A 198 2.19 -3.92 3.07
CA VAL A 198 1.14 -4.79 3.62
C VAL A 198 0.80 -5.93 2.67
N ALA A 199 0.86 -5.71 1.35
CA ALA A 199 0.64 -6.76 0.36
C ALA A 199 1.69 -7.87 0.47
N THR A 200 2.95 -7.52 0.71
CA THR A 200 4.07 -8.47 0.83
C THR A 200 4.10 -9.18 2.18
N ALA A 201 3.67 -8.55 3.25
CA ALA A 201 3.59 -9.18 4.57
C ALA A 201 2.65 -10.40 4.60
N LEU A 202 1.60 -10.39 3.78
CA LEU A 202 0.65 -11.50 3.65
C LEU A 202 1.13 -12.63 2.73
N ALA A 203 2.20 -12.41 1.98
CA ALA A 203 2.81 -13.46 1.15
C ALA A 203 3.69 -14.43 1.95
N THR A 204 3.90 -14.17 3.23
CA THR A 204 4.56 -15.11 4.14
C THR A 204 3.52 -16.17 4.55
N PRO A 205 3.67 -17.44 4.16
CA PRO A 205 2.75 -18.46 4.61
C PRO A 205 2.97 -18.67 6.10
N TYR A 206 1.95 -18.36 6.88
CA TYR A 206 1.87 -18.90 8.22
C TYR A 206 1.63 -20.41 8.08
N GLY A 207 2.69 -21.19 8.25
CA GLY A 207 2.55 -22.59 8.51
C GLY A 207 1.91 -22.72 9.90
N PHE A 208 0.67 -23.19 9.94
CA PHE A 208 0.08 -23.82 11.11
C PHE A 208 0.43 -25.29 11.11
#